data_fec467b48a83ddf71bc64516be74e24d
#
_entry.id   fec467b48a83ddf71bc64516be74e24d
#
_cell.length_a   1.000
_cell.length_b   1.000
_cell.length_c   1.000
_cell.angle_alpha   90.00
_cell.angle_beta   90.00
_cell.angle_gamma   90.00
#
_symmetry.space_group_name_H-M   'P 1'
#
loop_
_entity.id
_entity.type
_entity.pdbx_description
1 polymer ?
#
loop_
_entity_poly.entity_id
_entity_poly.type
_entity_poly.pdbx_seq_one_letter_code
_entity_poly.pdbx_strand_id
1 'polypeptide(L)'
;VPLPIFFAEDGTPIVTPETIDHIAKIFEKEGSNAWYTHTAKELLPEGFTSEHSPNGEFTKEKDILDVWFDSGSSWSGVMEKRDGLHYPADLYLEGSDQYRGWFNSSLITSVAVTGKAPYKEVLSQGFVLDDKGHKMSKSLGNVISPNDVIKKMGAEIIRLWVAQADTTSDVAVSMGILQQSAESYRKIRNTFRYMLANTSDFDPKENRVAYADLRSVDQYMEVKLNDLVKDCLAAYDKFDFTTVFKKVFNFVSNDLSAFYLDFAKDVLYIDGENSHDRRSMQTVIY
;
A
#
# COMPACT_ATOMS: atom_id res chain seq x y z
N VAL A 1 3.74 -12.27 -22.33
CA VAL A 1 4.46 -13.53 -22.54
C VAL A 1 3.92 -14.21 -23.80
N PRO A 2 4.77 -14.81 -24.68
CA PRO A 2 4.33 -15.59 -25.83
C PRO A 2 3.47 -16.79 -25.41
N LEU A 3 2.53 -17.17 -26.27
CA LEU A 3 1.83 -18.45 -26.14
C LEU A 3 2.75 -19.60 -26.58
N PRO A 4 3.19 -20.48 -25.68
CA PRO A 4 4.18 -21.52 -26.00
C PRO A 4 3.53 -22.73 -26.68
N ILE A 5 2.87 -22.49 -27.81
CA ILE A 5 2.16 -23.49 -28.60
C ILE A 5 2.94 -23.72 -29.90
N PHE A 6 3.21 -24.98 -30.21
CA PHE A 6 3.73 -25.39 -31.52
C PHE A 6 2.60 -26.00 -32.35
N PHE A 7 2.78 -26.03 -33.64
CA PHE A 7 1.87 -26.68 -34.59
C PHE A 7 2.62 -27.68 -35.43
N ALA A 8 2.04 -28.84 -35.57
CA ALA A 8 2.50 -29.88 -36.46
C ALA A 8 2.22 -29.51 -37.94
N GLU A 9 2.73 -30.31 -38.89
CA GLU A 9 2.56 -30.09 -40.31
C GLU A 9 1.10 -30.09 -40.74
N ASP A 10 0.25 -30.89 -40.10
CA ASP A 10 -1.20 -30.95 -40.37
C ASP A 10 -1.99 -29.87 -39.64
N GLY A 11 -1.32 -28.97 -38.88
CA GLY A 11 -1.95 -27.91 -38.12
C GLY A 11 -2.39 -28.32 -36.71
N THR A 12 -2.11 -29.55 -36.29
CA THR A 12 -2.43 -30.02 -34.94
C THR A 12 -1.62 -29.23 -33.89
N PRO A 13 -2.23 -28.64 -32.89
CA PRO A 13 -1.52 -27.93 -31.81
C PRO A 13 -0.77 -28.90 -30.90
N ILE A 14 0.45 -28.56 -30.57
CA ILE A 14 1.33 -29.30 -29.66
C ILE A 14 1.52 -28.46 -28.39
N VAL A 15 0.88 -28.90 -27.29
CA VAL A 15 0.99 -28.34 -25.98
C VAL A 15 1.00 -29.48 -24.97
N THR A 16 2.18 -29.85 -24.53
CA THR A 16 2.37 -30.95 -23.57
C THR A 16 3.14 -30.46 -22.34
N PRO A 17 3.04 -31.13 -21.19
CA PRO A 17 3.88 -30.81 -20.04
C PRO A 17 5.37 -30.74 -20.40
N GLU A 18 5.84 -31.68 -21.24
CA GLU A 18 7.24 -31.73 -21.66
C GLU A 18 7.67 -30.49 -22.48
N THR A 19 6.85 -30.07 -23.45
CA THR A 19 7.16 -28.86 -24.26
C THR A 19 7.09 -27.59 -23.44
N ILE A 20 6.12 -27.48 -22.53
CA ILE A 20 5.98 -26.32 -21.62
C ILE A 20 7.15 -26.23 -20.65
N ASP A 21 7.52 -27.33 -19.99
CA ASP A 21 8.65 -27.36 -19.06
C ASP A 21 9.98 -27.06 -19.76
N HIS A 22 10.15 -27.52 -21.01
CA HIS A 22 11.34 -27.23 -21.80
C HIS A 22 11.42 -25.73 -22.13
N ILE A 23 10.34 -25.14 -22.60
CA ILE A 23 10.26 -23.70 -22.87
C ILE A 23 10.47 -22.86 -21.62
N ALA A 24 9.89 -23.25 -20.48
CA ALA A 24 10.09 -22.57 -19.21
C ALA A 24 11.59 -22.49 -18.84
N LYS A 25 12.34 -23.57 -19.03
CA LYS A 25 13.80 -23.58 -18.79
C LYS A 25 14.57 -22.67 -19.74
N ILE A 26 14.16 -22.59 -21.00
CA ILE A 26 14.76 -21.65 -21.98
C ILE A 26 14.45 -20.21 -21.54
N PHE A 27 13.21 -19.91 -21.17
CA PHE A 27 12.83 -18.57 -20.73
C PHE A 27 13.50 -18.16 -19.43
N GLU A 28 13.72 -19.08 -18.50
CA GLU A 28 14.48 -18.84 -17.28
C GLU A 28 15.93 -18.40 -17.58
N LYS A 29 16.55 -19.02 -18.56
CA LYS A 29 17.95 -18.78 -18.94
C LYS A 29 18.13 -17.57 -19.88
N GLU A 30 17.25 -17.40 -20.85
CA GLU A 30 17.44 -16.48 -22.00
C GLU A 30 16.37 -15.36 -22.04
N GLY A 31 15.32 -15.47 -21.20
CA GLY A 31 14.16 -14.60 -21.23
C GLY A 31 13.15 -15.00 -22.30
N SER A 32 11.93 -14.45 -22.22
CA SER A 32 10.84 -14.79 -23.14
C SER A 32 11.06 -14.35 -24.60
N ASN A 33 12.02 -13.45 -24.84
CA ASN A 33 12.41 -13.05 -26.18
C ASN A 33 13.02 -14.20 -27.00
N ALA A 34 13.51 -15.26 -26.35
CA ALA A 34 13.97 -16.49 -27.02
C ALA A 34 12.92 -17.07 -27.98
N TRP A 35 11.62 -16.92 -27.64
CA TRP A 35 10.52 -17.34 -28.52
C TRP A 35 10.56 -16.71 -29.90
N TYR A 36 11.02 -15.47 -30.02
CA TYR A 36 11.07 -14.75 -31.28
C TYR A 36 12.42 -14.92 -32.04
N THR A 37 13.49 -15.19 -31.30
CA THR A 37 14.85 -15.29 -31.88
C THR A 37 15.23 -16.69 -32.34
N HIS A 38 14.61 -17.73 -31.77
CA HIS A 38 14.85 -19.13 -32.17
C HIS A 38 13.74 -19.65 -33.07
N THR A 39 14.08 -20.67 -33.86
CA THR A 39 13.12 -21.44 -34.69
C THR A 39 12.26 -22.36 -33.80
N ALA A 40 11.15 -22.88 -34.33
CA ALA A 40 10.35 -23.88 -33.62
C ALA A 40 11.15 -25.13 -33.24
N LYS A 41 12.02 -25.58 -34.14
CA LYS A 41 12.86 -26.75 -33.93
C LYS A 41 13.92 -26.56 -32.83
N GLU A 42 14.50 -25.38 -32.71
CA GLU A 42 15.44 -25.06 -31.64
C GLU A 42 14.76 -24.91 -30.26
N LEU A 43 13.47 -24.60 -30.25
CA LEU A 43 12.69 -24.44 -29.05
C LEU A 43 12.02 -25.73 -28.58
N LEU A 44 11.93 -26.75 -29.41
CA LEU A 44 11.43 -28.08 -29.02
C LEU A 44 12.55 -28.91 -28.35
N PRO A 45 12.19 -29.86 -27.47
CA PRO A 45 13.17 -30.81 -26.92
C PRO A 45 13.96 -31.52 -28.01
N GLU A 46 15.24 -31.80 -27.72
CA GLU A 46 16.10 -32.53 -28.67
C GLU A 46 15.49 -33.89 -29.01
N GLY A 47 15.36 -34.17 -30.33
CA GLY A 47 14.78 -35.42 -30.81
C GLY A 47 13.24 -35.47 -30.72
N PHE A 48 12.58 -34.37 -30.46
CA PHE A 48 11.11 -34.32 -30.40
C PHE A 48 10.49 -34.75 -31.73
N THR A 49 9.53 -35.67 -31.69
CA THR A 49 8.79 -36.17 -32.84
C THR A 49 7.30 -36.16 -32.60
N SER A 50 6.51 -36.10 -33.66
CA SER A 50 5.04 -36.18 -33.60
C SER A 50 4.55 -36.99 -34.80
N GLU A 51 3.53 -37.80 -34.59
CA GLU A 51 2.84 -38.51 -35.69
C GLU A 51 2.16 -37.54 -36.68
N HIS A 52 1.84 -36.33 -36.20
CA HIS A 52 1.27 -35.25 -37.00
C HIS A 52 2.31 -34.43 -37.79
N SER A 53 3.61 -34.73 -37.62
CA SER A 53 4.74 -34.12 -38.35
C SER A 53 5.68 -35.18 -38.85
N PRO A 54 5.31 -35.97 -39.90
CA PRO A 54 6.10 -37.08 -40.40
C PRO A 54 7.45 -36.67 -40.98
N ASN A 55 7.59 -35.41 -41.42
CA ASN A 55 8.85 -34.86 -41.93
C ASN A 55 9.62 -34.08 -40.85
N GLY A 56 9.11 -33.99 -39.62
CA GLY A 56 9.76 -33.27 -38.51
C GLY A 56 9.72 -31.76 -38.64
N GLU A 57 8.77 -31.22 -39.40
CA GLU A 57 8.56 -29.78 -39.53
C GLU A 57 7.55 -29.28 -38.51
N PHE A 58 7.88 -28.17 -37.84
CA PHE A 58 7.05 -27.55 -36.84
C PHE A 58 7.01 -26.05 -37.04
N THR A 59 5.87 -25.46 -36.71
CA THR A 59 5.71 -23.99 -36.60
C THR A 59 5.37 -23.63 -35.18
N LYS A 60 5.38 -22.36 -34.84
CA LYS A 60 5.07 -21.86 -33.49
C LYS A 60 4.09 -20.73 -33.56
N GLU A 61 3.32 -20.58 -32.46
CA GLU A 61 2.34 -19.52 -32.31
C GLU A 61 3.02 -18.13 -32.33
N LYS A 62 2.33 -17.13 -32.87
CA LYS A 62 2.79 -15.74 -32.95
C LYS A 62 2.06 -14.84 -31.97
N ASP A 63 0.92 -15.27 -31.48
CA ASP A 63 0.15 -14.53 -30.51
C ASP A 63 0.80 -14.57 -29.11
N ILE A 64 0.39 -13.63 -28.29
CA ILE A 64 0.85 -13.52 -26.89
C ILE A 64 -0.33 -13.76 -25.95
N LEU A 65 -0.02 -14.14 -24.72
CA LEU A 65 -0.98 -14.15 -23.64
C LEU A 65 -1.54 -12.73 -23.42
N ASP A 66 -2.81 -12.65 -23.07
CA ASP A 66 -3.41 -11.39 -22.64
C ASP A 66 -2.64 -10.83 -21.43
N VAL A 67 -2.47 -9.51 -21.39
CA VAL A 67 -1.74 -8.83 -20.31
C VAL A 67 -2.36 -9.06 -18.93
N TRP A 68 -3.66 -9.31 -18.85
CA TRP A 68 -4.32 -9.66 -17.60
C TRP A 68 -3.96 -11.05 -17.10
N PHE A 69 -3.59 -11.96 -17.99
CA PHE A 69 -3.05 -13.26 -17.60
C PHE A 69 -1.65 -13.10 -16.98
N ASP A 70 -0.79 -12.30 -17.61
CA ASP A 70 0.55 -12.02 -17.09
C ASP A 70 0.48 -11.37 -15.70
N SER A 71 -0.31 -10.31 -15.56
CA SER A 71 -0.51 -9.63 -14.28
C SER A 71 -1.23 -10.51 -13.24
N GLY A 72 -2.19 -11.31 -13.70
CA GLY A 72 -2.92 -12.26 -12.87
C GLY A 72 -2.06 -13.39 -12.32
N SER A 73 -0.91 -13.68 -12.92
CA SER A 73 0.03 -14.71 -12.49
C SER A 73 1.10 -14.18 -11.50
N SER A 74 1.04 -12.90 -11.11
CA SER A 74 2.01 -12.28 -10.19
C SER A 74 2.08 -12.94 -8.81
N TRP A 75 1.02 -13.57 -8.36
CA TRP A 75 0.99 -14.35 -7.12
C TRP A 75 2.03 -15.48 -7.14
N SER A 76 2.21 -16.17 -8.28
CA SER A 76 3.23 -17.22 -8.43
C SER A 76 4.60 -16.65 -8.82
N GLY A 77 4.65 -15.77 -9.82
CA GLY A 77 5.92 -15.24 -10.33
C GLY A 77 6.63 -14.28 -9.37
N VAL A 78 5.92 -13.69 -8.41
CA VAL A 78 6.47 -12.70 -7.47
C VAL A 78 6.31 -13.13 -6.02
N MET A 79 5.07 -13.41 -5.57
CA MET A 79 4.79 -13.64 -4.16
C MET A 79 5.43 -14.93 -3.63
N GLU A 80 5.41 -15.99 -4.42
CA GLU A 80 6.02 -17.28 -4.05
C GLU A 80 7.54 -17.32 -4.25
N LYS A 81 8.10 -16.45 -5.08
CA LYS A 81 9.49 -16.55 -5.53
C LYS A 81 10.45 -15.57 -4.86
N ARG A 82 9.97 -14.49 -4.28
CA ARG A 82 10.83 -13.46 -3.68
C ARG A 82 10.91 -13.58 -2.17
N ASP A 83 12.13 -13.49 -1.66
CA ASP A 83 12.37 -13.46 -0.22
C ASP A 83 11.63 -12.30 0.44
N GLY A 84 11.07 -12.55 1.62
CA GLY A 84 10.30 -11.57 2.38
C GLY A 84 8.86 -11.39 1.92
N LEU A 85 8.42 -12.07 0.85
CA LEU A 85 7.04 -12.14 0.42
C LEU A 85 6.43 -13.50 0.76
N HIS A 86 5.10 -13.59 0.76
CA HIS A 86 4.40 -14.85 1.01
C HIS A 86 3.10 -14.93 0.20
N TYR A 87 2.65 -16.14 -0.01
CA TYR A 87 1.39 -16.47 -0.67
C TYR A 87 0.46 -17.24 0.28
N PRO A 88 -0.84 -16.93 0.33
CA PRO A 88 -1.50 -15.79 -0.32
C PRO A 88 -1.11 -14.44 0.29
N ALA A 89 -1.29 -13.34 -0.46
CA ALA A 89 -1.10 -11.98 0.02
C ALA A 89 -2.07 -11.66 1.16
N ASP A 90 -1.67 -10.82 2.12
CA ASP A 90 -2.59 -10.39 3.18
C ASP A 90 -3.68 -9.48 2.63
N LEU A 91 -3.32 -8.57 1.73
CA LEU A 91 -4.23 -7.58 1.18
C LEU A 91 -3.96 -7.33 -0.31
N TYR A 92 -5.03 -7.37 -1.13
CA TYR A 92 -5.07 -6.78 -2.47
C TYR A 92 -5.79 -5.43 -2.41
N LEU A 93 -5.11 -4.38 -2.87
CA LEU A 93 -5.58 -3.00 -2.79
C LEU A 93 -5.52 -2.34 -4.17
N GLU A 94 -6.68 -2.05 -4.76
CA GLU A 94 -6.82 -1.40 -6.06
C GLU A 94 -8.20 -0.74 -6.22
N GLY A 95 -8.40 -0.07 -7.36
CA GLY A 95 -9.68 0.51 -7.74
C GLY A 95 -10.75 -0.53 -8.06
N SER A 96 -12.00 -0.10 -8.02
CA SER A 96 -13.17 -0.97 -8.27
C SER A 96 -13.28 -1.51 -9.70
N ASP A 97 -12.60 -0.91 -10.67
CA ASP A 97 -12.46 -1.43 -12.02
C ASP A 97 -11.70 -2.76 -12.10
N GLN A 98 -10.87 -3.06 -11.11
CA GLN A 98 -10.09 -4.30 -11.03
C GLN A 98 -10.93 -5.55 -10.71
N TYR A 99 -12.20 -5.42 -10.39
CA TYR A 99 -13.13 -6.55 -10.38
C TYR A 99 -13.27 -7.22 -11.76
N ARG A 100 -13.02 -6.49 -12.84
CA ARG A 100 -12.93 -7.01 -14.22
C ARG A 100 -11.51 -7.02 -14.77
N GLY A 101 -10.50 -6.89 -13.93
CA GLY A 101 -9.10 -6.88 -14.29
C GLY A 101 -8.28 -7.78 -13.37
N TRP A 102 -7.33 -7.19 -12.68
CA TRP A 102 -6.34 -7.92 -11.86
C TRP A 102 -6.93 -8.77 -10.74
N PHE A 103 -7.98 -8.31 -10.03
CA PHE A 103 -8.62 -9.12 -9.01
C PHE A 103 -9.18 -10.42 -9.58
N ASN A 104 -9.87 -10.33 -10.73
CA ASN A 104 -10.47 -11.49 -11.36
C ASN A 104 -9.43 -12.44 -11.98
N SER A 105 -8.47 -11.91 -12.74
CA SER A 105 -7.44 -12.73 -13.38
C SER A 105 -6.53 -13.42 -12.37
N SER A 106 -6.16 -12.74 -11.28
CA SER A 106 -5.40 -13.34 -10.17
C SER A 106 -6.17 -14.46 -9.49
N LEU A 107 -7.47 -14.24 -9.22
CA LEU A 107 -8.31 -15.25 -8.59
C LEU A 107 -8.44 -16.50 -9.45
N ILE A 108 -8.74 -16.32 -10.74
CA ILE A 108 -8.93 -17.45 -11.67
C ILE A 108 -7.66 -18.26 -11.82
N THR A 109 -6.51 -17.61 -12.09
CA THR A 109 -5.23 -18.31 -12.28
C THR A 109 -4.78 -19.03 -11.01
N SER A 110 -4.91 -18.38 -9.85
CA SER A 110 -4.52 -18.98 -8.58
C SER A 110 -5.42 -20.17 -8.20
N VAL A 111 -6.74 -20.02 -8.30
CA VAL A 111 -7.68 -21.12 -7.97
C VAL A 111 -7.53 -22.29 -8.93
N ALA A 112 -7.31 -22.03 -10.23
CA ALA A 112 -7.10 -23.10 -11.21
C ALA A 112 -5.86 -23.95 -10.89
N VAL A 113 -4.78 -23.34 -10.38
CA VAL A 113 -3.51 -24.03 -10.10
C VAL A 113 -3.45 -24.58 -8.68
N THR A 114 -3.89 -23.82 -7.68
CA THR A 114 -3.68 -24.13 -6.26
C THR A 114 -4.94 -24.48 -5.49
N GLY A 115 -6.13 -24.23 -6.05
CA GLY A 115 -7.41 -24.35 -5.36
C GLY A 115 -7.68 -23.24 -4.34
N LYS A 116 -6.84 -22.20 -4.27
CA LYS A 116 -6.92 -21.12 -3.26
C LYS A 116 -6.92 -19.74 -3.90
N ALA A 117 -7.58 -18.78 -3.24
CA ALA A 117 -7.47 -17.36 -3.63
C ALA A 117 -6.03 -16.85 -3.36
N PRO A 118 -5.51 -15.92 -4.19
CA PRO A 118 -4.17 -15.38 -4.03
C PRO A 118 -4.07 -14.31 -2.94
N TYR A 119 -5.15 -13.98 -2.28
CA TYR A 119 -5.26 -12.96 -1.23
C TYR A 119 -6.18 -13.43 -0.10
N LYS A 120 -5.98 -12.86 1.09
CA LYS A 120 -6.86 -13.05 2.24
C LYS A 120 -7.99 -12.02 2.25
N GLU A 121 -7.64 -10.76 1.92
CA GLU A 121 -8.55 -9.63 1.92
C GLU A 121 -8.42 -8.80 0.64
N VAL A 122 -9.51 -8.14 0.24
CA VAL A 122 -9.55 -7.19 -0.88
C VAL A 122 -10.09 -5.86 -0.37
N LEU A 123 -9.33 -4.79 -0.54
CA LEU A 123 -9.78 -3.43 -0.31
C LEU A 123 -9.95 -2.72 -1.65
N SER A 124 -11.21 -2.52 -2.03
CA SER A 124 -11.56 -1.85 -3.28
C SER A 124 -11.80 -0.36 -3.05
N GLN A 125 -11.18 0.47 -3.86
CA GLN A 125 -11.26 1.93 -3.78
C GLN A 125 -12.06 2.52 -4.93
N GLY A 126 -12.65 3.70 -4.69
CA GLY A 126 -13.24 4.55 -5.72
C GLY A 126 -12.18 5.26 -6.57
N PHE A 127 -12.65 6.02 -7.56
CA PHE A 127 -11.79 6.83 -8.40
C PHE A 127 -11.45 8.17 -7.76
N VAL A 128 -10.33 8.74 -8.19
CA VAL A 128 -9.97 10.12 -7.85
C VAL A 128 -10.49 11.04 -8.95
N LEU A 129 -11.34 11.99 -8.55
CA LEU A 129 -12.02 12.94 -9.41
C LEU A 129 -11.49 14.36 -9.15
N ASP A 130 -11.74 15.28 -10.09
CA ASP A 130 -11.53 16.70 -9.83
C ASP A 130 -12.59 17.26 -8.86
N ASP A 131 -12.47 18.54 -8.48
CA ASP A 131 -13.41 19.22 -7.58
C ASP A 131 -14.83 19.41 -8.15
N LYS A 132 -15.01 19.13 -9.44
CA LYS A 132 -16.30 19.16 -10.14
C LYS A 132 -16.91 17.75 -10.33
N GLY A 133 -16.23 16.72 -9.83
CA GLY A 133 -16.66 15.34 -9.96
C GLY A 133 -16.37 14.70 -11.32
N HIS A 134 -15.48 15.29 -12.13
CA HIS A 134 -15.07 14.72 -13.40
C HIS A 134 -13.83 13.85 -13.26
N LYS A 135 -13.79 12.75 -14.01
CA LYS A 135 -12.59 11.92 -14.13
C LYS A 135 -11.43 12.75 -14.68
N MET A 136 -10.27 12.67 -14.01
CA MET A 136 -9.07 13.34 -14.47
C MET A 136 -8.54 12.76 -15.78
N SER A 137 -8.28 13.61 -16.76
CA SER A 137 -7.67 13.22 -18.03
C SER A 137 -6.75 14.33 -18.57
N LYS A 138 -5.74 13.92 -19.33
CA LYS A 138 -4.82 14.87 -19.99
C LYS A 138 -5.54 15.78 -20.98
N SER A 139 -6.57 15.26 -21.65
CA SER A 139 -7.38 16.00 -22.63
C SER A 139 -8.24 17.11 -21.99
N LEU A 140 -8.69 16.93 -20.76
CA LEU A 140 -9.42 17.92 -20.00
C LEU A 140 -8.51 18.91 -19.26
N GLY A 141 -7.21 18.61 -19.15
CA GLY A 141 -6.25 19.46 -18.46
C GLY A 141 -6.47 19.57 -16.94
N ASN A 142 -7.28 18.68 -16.36
CA ASN A 142 -7.65 18.66 -14.93
C ASN A 142 -6.81 17.70 -14.08
N VAL A 143 -5.71 17.17 -14.63
CA VAL A 143 -4.83 16.23 -13.91
C VAL A 143 -3.99 16.98 -12.89
N ILE A 144 -4.04 16.53 -11.64
CA ILE A 144 -3.11 16.98 -10.58
C ILE A 144 -1.99 15.96 -10.49
N SER A 145 -0.78 16.38 -10.86
CA SER A 145 0.41 15.54 -10.76
C SER A 145 0.87 15.42 -9.30
N PRO A 146 1.04 14.22 -8.75
CA PRO A 146 1.61 14.04 -7.41
C PRO A 146 2.97 14.74 -7.25
N ASN A 147 3.83 14.70 -8.29
CA ASN A 147 5.14 15.35 -8.26
C ASN A 147 5.05 16.87 -8.11
N ASP A 148 4.04 17.51 -8.68
CA ASP A 148 3.85 18.95 -8.54
C ASP A 148 3.38 19.33 -7.15
N VAL A 149 2.54 18.49 -6.53
CA VAL A 149 2.13 18.64 -5.13
C VAL A 149 3.32 18.44 -4.20
N ILE A 150 4.12 17.39 -4.42
CA ILE A 150 5.31 17.11 -3.61
C ILE A 150 6.29 18.26 -3.63
N LYS A 151 6.55 18.86 -4.80
CA LYS A 151 7.44 20.03 -4.92
C LYS A 151 6.92 21.26 -4.18
N LYS A 152 5.60 21.45 -4.12
CA LYS A 152 4.97 22.63 -3.50
C LYS A 152 4.69 22.47 -2.01
N MET A 153 4.27 21.29 -1.58
CA MET A 153 3.69 21.06 -0.25
C MET A 153 4.36 19.93 0.54
N GLY A 154 5.13 19.07 -0.12
CA GLY A 154 5.69 17.85 0.47
C GLY A 154 4.82 16.60 0.23
N ALA A 155 5.44 15.43 0.28
CA ALA A 155 4.77 14.13 0.07
C ALA A 155 3.76 13.82 1.19
N GLU A 156 4.02 14.29 2.40
CA GLU A 156 3.20 14.10 3.59
C GLU A 156 1.77 14.60 3.38
N ILE A 157 1.60 15.66 2.60
CA ILE A 157 0.27 16.25 2.37
C ILE A 157 -0.61 15.32 1.52
N ILE A 158 -0.04 14.68 0.50
CA ILE A 158 -0.77 13.68 -0.29
C ILE A 158 -1.14 12.48 0.59
N ARG A 159 -0.18 11.97 1.36
CA ARG A 159 -0.39 10.83 2.26
C ARG A 159 -1.47 11.12 3.29
N LEU A 160 -1.44 12.31 3.88
CA LEU A 160 -2.44 12.73 4.85
C LEU A 160 -3.82 12.91 4.22
N TRP A 161 -3.89 13.51 3.02
CA TRP A 161 -5.13 13.62 2.27
C TRP A 161 -5.76 12.25 1.99
N VAL A 162 -4.97 11.28 1.55
CA VAL A 162 -5.45 9.89 1.35
C VAL A 162 -5.99 9.30 2.66
N ALA A 163 -5.30 9.48 3.77
CA ALA A 163 -5.75 9.00 5.07
C ALA A 163 -7.02 9.72 5.59
N GLN A 164 -7.29 10.95 5.14
CA GLN A 164 -8.49 11.72 5.49
C GLN A 164 -9.71 11.32 4.65
N ALA A 165 -9.48 10.84 3.43
CA ALA A 165 -10.54 10.56 2.47
C ALA A 165 -11.22 9.22 2.77
N ASP A 166 -12.54 9.17 2.56
CA ASP A 166 -13.26 7.90 2.50
C ASP A 166 -13.06 7.29 1.11
N THR A 167 -12.07 6.43 0.99
CA THR A 167 -11.68 5.81 -0.27
C THR A 167 -12.59 4.67 -0.72
N THR A 168 -13.62 4.31 0.04
CA THR A 168 -14.63 3.31 -0.37
C THR A 168 -15.57 3.84 -1.45
N SER A 169 -15.56 5.15 -1.67
CA SER A 169 -16.27 5.84 -2.74
C SER A 169 -15.32 6.72 -3.56
N ASP A 170 -15.82 7.33 -4.63
CA ASP A 170 -15.05 8.29 -5.42
C ASP A 170 -14.67 9.50 -4.57
N VAL A 171 -13.42 9.94 -4.66
CA VAL A 171 -12.87 11.05 -3.88
C VAL A 171 -12.45 12.21 -4.77
N ALA A 172 -12.84 13.42 -4.37
CA ALA A 172 -12.38 14.62 -5.06
C ALA A 172 -11.00 15.07 -4.58
N VAL A 173 -10.20 15.58 -5.50
CA VAL A 173 -8.93 16.25 -5.21
C VAL A 173 -8.84 17.60 -5.92
N SER A 174 -8.37 18.61 -5.21
CA SER A 174 -7.99 19.93 -5.76
C SER A 174 -6.85 20.52 -4.93
N MET A 175 -6.19 21.53 -5.46
CA MET A 175 -5.17 22.25 -4.68
C MET A 175 -5.73 22.87 -3.41
N GLY A 176 -7.01 23.30 -3.43
CA GLY A 176 -7.70 23.80 -2.24
C GLY A 176 -7.92 22.75 -1.16
N ILE A 177 -8.33 21.54 -1.54
CA ILE A 177 -8.47 20.40 -0.63
C ILE A 177 -7.12 20.01 -0.03
N LEU A 178 -6.07 19.95 -0.85
CA LEU A 178 -4.72 19.66 -0.38
C LEU A 178 -4.17 20.74 0.56
N GLN A 179 -4.53 22.00 0.35
CA GLN A 179 -4.17 23.10 1.25
C GLN A 179 -4.82 22.94 2.64
N GLN A 180 -6.06 22.49 2.72
CA GLN A 180 -6.72 22.19 4.00
C GLN A 180 -6.02 21.04 4.75
N SER A 181 -5.59 20.00 4.02
CA SER A 181 -4.76 18.93 4.58
C SER A 181 -3.41 19.45 5.08
N ALA A 182 -2.81 20.39 4.36
CA ALA A 182 -1.55 21.03 4.78
C ALA A 182 -1.71 21.85 6.07
N GLU A 183 -2.86 22.48 6.29
CA GLU A 183 -3.15 23.19 7.54
C GLU A 183 -3.34 22.23 8.73
N SER A 184 -4.04 21.13 8.52
CA SER A 184 -4.15 20.06 9.51
C SER A 184 -2.78 19.49 9.87
N TYR A 185 -1.95 19.21 8.87
CA TYR A 185 -0.57 18.75 9.08
C TYR A 185 0.27 19.74 9.89
N ARG A 186 0.18 21.04 9.59
CA ARG A 186 0.91 22.09 10.34
C ARG A 186 0.54 22.11 11.82
N LYS A 187 -0.75 21.95 12.15
CA LYS A 187 -1.18 21.87 13.55
C LYS A 187 -0.55 20.69 14.28
N ILE A 188 -0.64 19.50 13.69
CA ILE A 188 -0.04 18.28 14.25
C ILE A 188 1.47 18.48 14.42
N ARG A 189 2.17 18.92 13.37
CA ARG A 189 3.61 19.12 13.39
C ARG A 189 4.06 20.14 14.43
N ASN A 190 3.33 21.24 14.58
CA ASN A 190 3.65 22.27 15.57
C ASN A 190 3.45 21.75 17.00
N THR A 191 2.43 20.93 17.24
CA THR A 191 2.21 20.27 18.53
C THR A 191 3.37 19.33 18.87
N PHE A 192 3.80 18.48 17.93
CA PHE A 192 5.00 17.64 18.13
C PHE A 192 6.26 18.47 18.37
N ARG A 193 6.45 19.55 17.61
CA ARG A 193 7.60 20.45 17.82
C ARG A 193 7.62 21.03 19.25
N TYR A 194 6.45 21.42 19.74
CA TYR A 194 6.31 21.90 21.12
C TYR A 194 6.66 20.82 22.15
N MET A 195 6.13 19.62 21.98
CA MET A 195 6.38 18.49 22.87
C MET A 195 7.88 18.13 22.90
N LEU A 196 8.50 17.97 21.74
CA LEU A 196 9.93 17.68 21.62
C LEU A 196 10.83 18.75 22.26
N ALA A 197 10.47 20.03 22.11
CA ALA A 197 11.24 21.12 22.72
C ALA A 197 11.17 21.09 24.26
N ASN A 198 10.01 20.68 24.81
CA ASN A 198 9.80 20.66 26.25
C ASN A 198 10.17 19.33 26.93
N THR A 199 10.62 18.36 26.16
CA THR A 199 11.16 17.07 26.65
C THR A 199 12.66 16.91 26.35
N SER A 200 13.34 17.95 25.90
CA SER A 200 14.76 17.89 25.51
C SER A 200 15.72 17.54 26.65
N ASP A 201 15.34 17.84 27.88
CA ASP A 201 16.05 17.56 29.14
C ASP A 201 15.47 16.37 29.93
N PHE A 202 14.59 15.58 29.28
CA PHE A 202 13.91 14.44 29.89
C PHE A 202 14.53 13.12 29.45
N ASP A 203 15.11 12.39 30.42
CA ASP A 203 15.53 11.00 30.21
C ASP A 203 14.45 10.06 30.79
N PRO A 204 13.75 9.25 29.97
CA PRO A 204 12.71 8.37 30.44
C PRO A 204 13.19 7.29 31.42
N LYS A 205 14.48 7.01 31.48
CA LYS A 205 15.06 6.06 32.43
C LYS A 205 15.25 6.65 33.82
N GLU A 206 15.60 7.94 33.88
CA GLU A 206 15.95 8.62 35.10
C GLU A 206 14.81 9.50 35.67
N ASN A 207 14.02 10.10 34.74
CA ASN A 207 13.10 11.17 35.10
C ASN A 207 11.61 10.76 35.06
N ARG A 208 11.32 9.53 34.62
CA ARG A 208 9.92 9.07 34.48
C ARG A 208 9.25 8.96 35.84
N VAL A 209 8.08 9.60 35.99
CA VAL A 209 7.21 9.49 37.16
C VAL A 209 6.29 8.27 36.98
N ALA A 210 6.14 7.46 38.03
CA ALA A 210 5.22 6.33 38.00
C ALA A 210 3.76 6.80 37.90
N TYR A 211 2.91 6.03 37.23
CA TYR A 211 1.50 6.42 37.00
C TYR A 211 0.76 6.81 38.28
N ALA A 212 0.95 6.05 39.37
CA ALA A 212 0.31 6.33 40.66
C ALA A 212 0.72 7.66 41.28
N ASP A 213 1.91 8.15 40.95
CA ASP A 213 2.49 9.38 41.46
C ASP A 213 2.29 10.58 40.52
N LEU A 214 1.72 10.34 39.31
CA LEU A 214 1.35 11.42 38.40
C LEU A 214 0.26 12.29 39.01
N ARG A 215 0.24 13.59 38.68
CA ARG A 215 -0.88 14.47 39.04
C ARG A 215 -2.16 13.99 38.36
N SER A 216 -3.30 14.25 38.96
CA SER A 216 -4.63 13.81 38.48
C SER A 216 -4.91 14.22 37.04
N VAL A 217 -4.45 15.41 36.62
CA VAL A 217 -4.60 15.87 35.23
C VAL A 217 -3.69 15.11 34.24
N ASP A 218 -2.50 14.74 34.70
CA ASP A 218 -1.56 13.94 33.92
C ASP A 218 -2.07 12.50 33.76
N GLN A 219 -2.61 11.91 34.84
CA GLN A 219 -3.31 10.61 34.79
C GLN A 219 -4.53 10.65 33.85
N TYR A 220 -5.29 11.75 33.86
CA TYR A 220 -6.41 11.94 32.93
C TYR A 220 -5.97 11.93 31.47
N MET A 221 -4.86 12.58 31.15
CA MET A 221 -4.32 12.57 29.77
C MET A 221 -3.84 11.18 29.33
N GLU A 222 -3.23 10.41 30.23
CA GLU A 222 -2.86 9.01 29.97
C GLU A 222 -4.10 8.15 29.66
N VAL A 223 -5.20 8.32 30.38
CA VAL A 223 -6.47 7.63 30.09
C VAL A 223 -6.99 8.03 28.72
N LYS A 224 -6.98 9.33 28.41
CA LYS A 224 -7.41 9.83 27.08
C LYS A 224 -6.56 9.29 25.95
N LEU A 225 -5.25 9.19 26.15
CA LEU A 225 -4.33 8.60 25.17
C LEU A 225 -4.60 7.10 24.97
N ASN A 226 -4.81 6.36 26.06
CA ASN A 226 -5.13 4.94 25.98
C ASN A 226 -6.45 4.68 25.23
N ASP A 227 -7.47 5.50 25.46
CA ASP A 227 -8.75 5.42 24.73
C ASP A 227 -8.53 5.73 23.23
N LEU A 228 -7.74 6.76 22.91
CA LEU A 228 -7.38 7.07 21.54
C LEU A 228 -6.67 5.90 20.85
N VAL A 229 -5.66 5.31 21.49
CA VAL A 229 -4.91 4.16 20.95
C VAL A 229 -5.84 2.99 20.68
N LYS A 230 -6.73 2.65 21.64
CA LYS A 230 -7.71 1.58 21.48
C LYS A 230 -8.65 1.82 20.30
N ASP A 231 -9.18 3.04 20.18
CA ASP A 231 -10.08 3.42 19.10
C ASP A 231 -9.36 3.38 17.73
N CYS A 232 -8.12 3.87 17.68
CA CYS A 232 -7.33 3.85 16.45
C CYS A 232 -6.99 2.42 16.00
N LEU A 233 -6.59 1.54 16.93
CA LEU A 233 -6.30 0.14 16.60
C LEU A 233 -7.55 -0.56 16.06
N ALA A 234 -8.71 -0.38 16.70
CA ALA A 234 -9.97 -0.93 16.21
C ALA A 234 -10.40 -0.39 14.83
N ALA A 235 -10.03 0.85 14.50
CA ALA A 235 -10.27 1.45 13.20
C ALA A 235 -9.29 0.92 12.14
N TYR A 236 -8.01 0.74 12.49
CA TYR A 236 -7.01 0.10 11.63
C TYR A 236 -7.40 -1.33 11.24
N ASP A 237 -7.90 -2.11 12.18
CA ASP A 237 -8.38 -3.48 11.91
C ASP A 237 -9.51 -3.55 10.88
N LYS A 238 -10.20 -2.42 10.63
CA LYS A 238 -11.28 -2.27 9.66
C LYS A 238 -10.88 -1.47 8.41
N PHE A 239 -9.61 -1.10 8.28
CA PHE A 239 -9.10 -0.18 7.25
C PHE A 239 -9.81 1.20 7.24
N ASP A 240 -10.38 1.62 8.38
CA ASP A 240 -11.05 2.92 8.53
C ASP A 240 -10.05 4.01 8.93
N PHE A 241 -9.21 4.38 7.97
CA PHE A 241 -8.17 5.41 8.17
C PHE A 241 -8.75 6.80 8.42
N THR A 242 -9.94 7.08 7.87
CA THR A 242 -10.65 8.35 8.09
C THR A 242 -10.99 8.55 9.57
N THR A 243 -11.45 7.51 10.23
CA THR A 243 -11.70 7.54 11.68
C THR A 243 -10.41 7.70 12.47
N VAL A 244 -9.33 7.01 12.10
CA VAL A 244 -8.01 7.19 12.73
C VAL A 244 -7.58 8.65 12.64
N PHE A 245 -7.60 9.23 11.43
CA PHE A 245 -7.23 10.64 11.26
C PHE A 245 -8.10 11.58 12.12
N LYS A 246 -9.42 11.45 12.07
CA LYS A 246 -10.34 12.29 12.83
C LYS A 246 -10.09 12.23 14.33
N LYS A 247 -9.89 11.02 14.87
CA LYS A 247 -9.62 10.81 16.30
C LYS A 247 -8.29 11.44 16.73
N VAL A 248 -7.21 11.16 15.96
CA VAL A 248 -5.89 11.74 16.23
C VAL A 248 -5.90 13.25 16.10
N PHE A 249 -6.50 13.80 15.05
CA PHE A 249 -6.56 15.25 14.84
C PHE A 249 -7.37 15.96 15.93
N ASN A 250 -8.49 15.37 16.36
CA ASN A 250 -9.29 15.91 17.45
C ASN A 250 -8.52 15.90 18.78
N PHE A 251 -7.87 14.79 19.11
CA PHE A 251 -7.05 14.68 20.31
C PHE A 251 -5.90 15.70 20.30
N VAL A 252 -5.15 15.81 19.19
CA VAL A 252 -4.05 16.77 19.08
C VAL A 252 -4.55 18.21 19.19
N SER A 253 -5.69 18.54 18.56
CA SER A 253 -6.17 19.92 18.51
C SER A 253 -6.84 20.35 19.81
N ASN A 254 -7.67 19.50 20.41
CA ASN A 254 -8.51 19.85 21.56
C ASN A 254 -7.92 19.36 22.88
N ASP A 255 -7.66 18.05 23.00
CA ASP A 255 -7.19 17.48 24.26
C ASP A 255 -5.73 17.88 24.57
N LEU A 256 -4.85 17.85 23.56
CA LEU A 256 -3.46 18.28 23.74
C LEU A 256 -3.30 19.79 23.61
N SER A 257 -3.44 20.35 22.41
CA SER A 257 -3.01 21.72 22.12
C SER A 257 -3.86 22.77 22.86
N ALA A 258 -5.18 22.66 22.83
CA ALA A 258 -6.06 23.66 23.41
C ALA A 258 -6.26 23.49 24.92
N PHE A 259 -6.05 22.31 25.47
CA PHE A 259 -6.22 22.05 26.90
C PHE A 259 -4.90 21.78 27.60
N TYR A 260 -4.33 20.58 27.42
CA TYR A 260 -3.22 20.12 28.26
C TYR A 260 -1.94 20.93 28.08
N LEU A 261 -1.51 21.16 26.83
CA LEU A 261 -0.29 21.92 26.55
C LEU A 261 -0.45 23.42 26.78
N ASP A 262 -1.66 23.94 26.84
CA ASP A 262 -1.88 25.35 27.14
C ASP A 262 -1.55 25.67 28.60
N PHE A 263 -2.11 24.93 29.52
CA PHE A 263 -1.79 25.14 30.94
C PHE A 263 -0.42 24.56 31.34
N ALA A 264 0.10 23.60 30.59
CA ALA A 264 1.44 23.04 30.82
C ALA A 264 2.56 24.07 30.75
N LYS A 265 2.34 25.18 30.06
CA LYS A 265 3.33 26.26 29.92
C LYS A 265 3.80 26.79 31.26
N ASP A 266 2.91 26.98 32.20
CA ASP A 266 3.25 27.51 33.50
C ASP A 266 4.20 26.58 34.27
N VAL A 267 3.94 25.28 34.23
CA VAL A 267 4.78 24.26 34.85
C VAL A 267 6.09 24.07 34.09
N LEU A 268 6.03 23.91 32.78
CA LEU A 268 7.22 23.57 31.97
C LEU A 268 8.23 24.72 31.89
N TYR A 269 7.78 25.98 32.00
CA TYR A 269 8.66 27.16 31.87
C TYR A 269 9.06 27.79 33.19
N ILE A 270 8.30 27.59 34.26
CA ILE A 270 8.52 28.26 35.53
C ILE A 270 9.10 27.33 36.59
N ASP A 271 8.66 26.07 36.61
CA ASP A 271 9.11 25.12 37.61
C ASP A 271 10.57 24.72 37.40
N GLY A 272 11.25 24.41 38.49
CA GLY A 272 12.63 23.93 38.49
C GLY A 272 12.75 22.64 37.70
N GLU A 273 13.93 22.44 37.08
CA GLU A 273 14.21 21.33 36.18
C GLU A 273 13.81 19.96 36.75
N ASN A 274 14.04 19.74 38.04
CA ASN A 274 13.75 18.47 38.71
C ASN A 274 12.49 18.53 39.60
N SER A 275 11.59 19.51 39.40
CA SER A 275 10.36 19.51 40.16
C SER A 275 9.49 18.31 39.78
N HIS A 276 8.77 17.78 40.75
CA HIS A 276 7.87 16.65 40.54
C HIS A 276 6.82 16.97 39.48
N ASP A 277 6.20 18.14 39.53
CA ASP A 277 5.16 18.55 38.60
C ASP A 277 5.64 18.66 37.17
N ARG A 278 6.85 19.19 36.97
CA ARG A 278 7.47 19.27 35.65
C ARG A 278 7.81 17.87 35.10
N ARG A 279 8.40 17.00 35.90
CA ARG A 279 8.71 15.62 35.50
C ARG A 279 7.47 14.77 35.26
N SER A 280 6.40 14.97 36.06
CA SER A 280 5.10 14.35 35.84
C SER A 280 4.55 14.70 34.46
N MET A 281 4.54 15.98 34.11
CA MET A 281 4.07 16.49 32.84
C MET A 281 4.92 16.02 31.66
N GLN A 282 6.25 16.06 31.80
CA GLN A 282 7.16 15.56 30.77
C GLN A 282 6.99 14.06 30.53
N THR A 283 6.68 13.28 31.58
CA THR A 283 6.39 11.85 31.45
C THR A 283 5.20 11.59 30.51
N VAL A 284 4.16 12.38 30.60
CA VAL A 284 2.95 12.25 29.78
C VAL A 284 3.14 12.80 28.36
N ILE A 285 3.95 13.85 28.22
CA ILE A 285 4.28 14.44 26.92
C ILE A 285 5.18 13.51 26.07
N TYR A 286 6.11 12.79 26.73
CA TYR A 286 7.06 11.86 26.11
C TYR A 286 6.36 10.59 25.66
#